data_b86f6cd20c37808da4a69bb707c04e0c
#
_entry.id   b86f6cd20c37808da4a69bb707c04e0c
#
_cell.length_a   1.000
_cell.length_b   1.000
_cell.length_c   1.000
_cell.angle_alpha   90.00
_cell.angle_beta   90.00
_cell.angle_gamma   90.00
#
_symmetry.space_group_name_H-M   'P 1'
#
loop_
_entity.id
_entity.type
_entity.pdbx_description
1 polymer ?
#
loop_
_entity_poly.entity_id
_entity_poly.type
_entity_poly.pdbx_seq_one_letter_code
_entity_poly.pdbx_strand_id
1 'polypeptide(L)'
;MKYLFRSTLSVCLAAATFTVSAQDDAALLKKAKKIHDKAFTLDTHADTPMLLARGGFDITKDNDARTTNSKVDYPRMVRGGLDAIFFAVYLGQGPRTPEGHETAKKRALEIFDAVHTSLKNTTSMAALVTTPEEAIKIGKTGKRAIFIGVENGYTIGHDLGMLQKFYDLGTRYMTLCHSSNNDICDSSTDPKGAEYQGLSSLGEQVVKEMNRLGMIIDVSHVSDSTFYDVVRLSKVPVVATHSGAKAICNHPRNLTDDMLKALAKNGGVVQLNLLSDYVKTIPPSAEREAAMKALYTKYNIKDRRGMMTLPEAEQQKARADFMELNKKYPVQLATVKDAIDHIDHMVKLIGIDHVGMGADFDGGGALADCFDVSQYENMTIELVRRGYSKKDIEKIWSGNFFRVMKAVEKGKTGEVSLK
;
A
#
# COMPACT_ATOMS: atom_id res chain seq x y z
N MET A 1 13.81 33.12 61.64
CA MET A 1 13.18 31.78 61.57
C MET A 1 11.97 31.87 60.65
N LYS A 2 12.17 32.04 59.34
CA LYS A 2 11.10 32.09 58.28
C LYS A 2 11.68 31.79 56.91
N TYR A 3 12.31 30.66 56.67
CA TYR A 3 12.69 30.21 55.31
C TYR A 3 12.93 28.70 55.28
N LEU A 4 11.91 27.88 55.60
CA LEU A 4 12.06 26.40 55.49
C LEU A 4 10.77 25.70 55.06
N PHE A 5 9.81 26.35 54.43
CA PHE A 5 8.53 25.71 54.06
C PHE A 5 8.12 25.86 52.58
N ARG A 6 9.03 26.21 51.65
CA ARG A 6 8.68 26.34 50.22
C ARG A 6 9.25 25.31 49.25
N SER A 7 10.13 24.40 49.71
CA SER A 7 10.80 23.46 48.80
C SER A 7 10.17 22.06 48.71
N THR A 8 9.28 21.68 49.63
CA THR A 8 8.67 20.33 49.63
C THR A 8 7.39 20.19 48.78
N LEU A 9 6.69 21.30 48.49
CA LEU A 9 5.43 21.22 47.72
C LEU A 9 5.67 21.13 46.22
N SER A 10 6.79 21.64 45.67
CA SER A 10 7.08 21.58 44.22
C SER A 10 7.53 20.19 43.75
N VAL A 11 8.17 19.38 44.59
CA VAL A 11 8.64 18.05 44.24
C VAL A 11 7.47 17.05 44.18
N CYS A 12 6.46 17.19 45.06
CA CYS A 12 5.29 16.34 45.05
C CYS A 12 4.36 16.60 43.84
N LEU A 13 4.27 17.83 43.34
CA LEU A 13 3.44 18.15 42.17
C LEU A 13 4.05 17.63 40.87
N ALA A 14 5.38 17.69 40.71
CA ALA A 14 6.08 17.17 39.54
C ALA A 14 6.04 15.63 39.48
N ALA A 15 6.18 14.95 40.63
CA ALA A 15 6.07 13.49 40.69
C ALA A 15 4.62 12.99 40.41
N ALA A 16 3.60 13.72 40.88
CA ALA A 16 2.21 13.35 40.63
C ALA A 16 1.80 13.54 39.16
N THR A 17 2.30 14.58 38.49
CA THR A 17 2.02 14.77 37.04
C THR A 17 2.73 13.74 36.18
N PHE A 18 3.95 13.32 36.49
CA PHE A 18 4.65 12.25 35.77
C PHE A 18 3.99 10.88 35.97
N THR A 19 3.48 10.57 37.14
CA THR A 19 2.82 9.29 37.42
C THR A 19 1.43 9.20 36.76
N VAL A 20 0.68 10.30 36.71
CA VAL A 20 -0.62 10.35 36.03
C VAL A 20 -0.43 10.18 34.51
N SER A 21 0.53 10.86 33.88
CA SER A 21 0.84 10.71 32.45
C SER A 21 1.28 9.29 32.08
N ALA A 22 2.13 8.64 32.86
CA ALA A 22 2.59 7.27 32.58
C ALA A 22 1.47 6.22 32.77
N GLN A 23 0.56 6.45 33.70
CA GLN A 23 -0.59 5.58 33.93
C GLN A 23 -1.64 5.71 32.81
N ASP A 24 -1.84 6.93 32.30
CA ASP A 24 -2.73 7.20 31.18
C ASP A 24 -2.20 6.56 29.87
N ASP A 25 -0.89 6.63 29.63
CA ASP A 25 -0.26 5.96 28.48
C ASP A 25 -0.38 4.42 28.57
N ALA A 26 -0.15 3.84 29.74
CA ALA A 26 -0.31 2.39 29.91
C ALA A 26 -1.75 1.93 29.70
N ALA A 27 -2.74 2.70 30.16
CA ALA A 27 -4.16 2.40 29.93
C ALA A 27 -4.54 2.53 28.45
N LEU A 28 -4.00 3.54 27.73
CA LEU A 28 -4.17 3.73 26.29
C LEU A 28 -3.60 2.54 25.50
N LEU A 29 -2.36 2.15 25.78
CA LEU A 29 -1.71 1.01 25.11
C LEU A 29 -2.50 -0.30 25.34
N LYS A 30 -2.95 -0.57 26.57
CA LYS A 30 -3.79 -1.73 26.88
C LYS A 30 -5.12 -1.70 26.12
N LYS A 31 -5.74 -0.52 25.98
CA LYS A 31 -6.97 -0.32 25.20
C LYS A 31 -6.71 -0.58 23.72
N ALA A 32 -5.64 -0.01 23.17
CA ALA A 32 -5.27 -0.15 21.77
C ALA A 32 -4.99 -1.61 21.43
N LYS A 33 -4.18 -2.29 22.23
CA LYS A 33 -3.91 -3.72 22.04
C LYS A 33 -5.19 -4.55 22.05
N LYS A 34 -6.09 -4.33 23.01
CA LYS A 34 -7.38 -5.05 23.06
C LYS A 34 -8.25 -4.81 21.85
N ILE A 35 -8.20 -3.62 21.24
CA ILE A 35 -8.93 -3.31 20.01
C ILE A 35 -8.26 -3.99 18.83
N HIS A 36 -6.94 -3.87 18.70
CA HIS A 36 -6.15 -4.46 17.63
C HIS A 36 -6.30 -5.98 17.56
N ASP A 37 -6.14 -6.68 18.70
CA ASP A 37 -6.28 -8.14 18.81
C ASP A 37 -7.71 -8.65 18.45
N LYS A 38 -8.72 -7.77 18.41
CA LYS A 38 -10.11 -8.13 18.09
C LYS A 38 -10.59 -7.66 16.74
N ALA A 39 -9.95 -6.66 16.17
CA ALA A 39 -10.23 -6.19 14.84
C ALA A 39 -9.72 -7.23 13.83
N PHE A 40 -10.50 -7.52 12.79
CA PHE A 40 -9.96 -8.22 11.64
C PHE A 40 -9.18 -7.21 10.81
N THR A 41 -7.87 -7.40 10.71
CA THR A 41 -6.97 -6.43 10.05
C THR A 41 -6.66 -6.85 8.63
N LEU A 42 -6.67 -5.90 7.72
CA LEU A 42 -6.38 -6.08 6.30
C LEU A 42 -5.44 -4.97 5.81
N ASP A 43 -4.41 -5.37 5.08
CA ASP A 43 -3.62 -4.48 4.23
C ASP A 43 -3.95 -4.74 2.76
N THR A 44 -4.23 -3.70 2.00
CA THR A 44 -4.72 -3.84 0.62
C THR A 44 -3.62 -3.84 -0.43
N HIS A 45 -2.33 -3.70 -0.05
CA HIS A 45 -1.26 -3.70 -1.04
C HIS A 45 0.12 -4.04 -0.47
N ALA A 46 0.73 -5.09 -1.00
CA ALA A 46 2.15 -5.40 -0.76
C ALA A 46 2.78 -6.11 -1.97
N ASP A 47 4.02 -5.73 -2.32
CA ASP A 47 4.78 -6.27 -3.46
C ASP A 47 5.58 -7.54 -3.12
N THR A 48 5.23 -8.20 -2.04
CA THR A 48 5.85 -9.46 -1.59
C THR A 48 5.94 -10.54 -2.69
N PRO A 49 4.97 -10.66 -3.64
CA PRO A 49 5.08 -11.59 -4.76
C PRO A 49 6.35 -11.45 -5.59
N MET A 50 6.90 -10.23 -5.69
CA MET A 50 8.16 -10.01 -6.41
C MET A 50 9.35 -10.71 -5.77
N LEU A 51 9.37 -10.80 -4.43
CA LEU A 51 10.40 -11.53 -3.69
C LEU A 51 10.24 -13.05 -3.87
N LEU A 52 8.99 -13.55 -3.81
CA LEU A 52 8.67 -14.96 -4.06
C LEU A 52 9.10 -15.39 -5.48
N ALA A 53 8.78 -14.58 -6.50
CA ALA A 53 9.09 -14.89 -7.90
C ALA A 53 10.59 -14.74 -8.24
N ARG A 54 11.34 -13.95 -7.46
CA ARG A 54 12.80 -13.84 -7.63
C ARG A 54 13.53 -15.07 -7.11
N GLY A 55 12.94 -15.78 -6.16
CA GLY A 55 13.55 -16.90 -5.46
C GLY A 55 14.50 -16.47 -4.33
N GLY A 56 14.86 -17.44 -3.49
CA GLY A 56 15.75 -17.19 -2.34
C GLY A 56 15.10 -16.51 -1.14
N PHE A 57 13.81 -16.17 -1.19
CA PHE A 57 13.04 -15.62 -0.08
C PHE A 57 12.10 -16.68 0.51
N ASP A 58 12.24 -16.93 1.81
CA ASP A 58 11.38 -17.83 2.56
C ASP A 58 10.41 -17.04 3.45
N ILE A 59 9.16 -16.92 3.01
CA ILE A 59 8.10 -16.18 3.70
C ILE A 59 7.68 -16.83 5.03
N THR A 60 8.09 -18.06 5.30
CA THR A 60 7.81 -18.76 6.56
C THR A 60 8.79 -18.42 7.67
N LYS A 61 9.90 -17.77 7.35
CA LYS A 61 10.93 -17.34 8.29
C LYS A 61 10.63 -15.95 8.84
N ASP A 62 11.07 -15.70 10.06
CA ASP A 62 11.12 -14.35 10.64
C ASP A 62 12.33 -13.62 10.03
N ASN A 63 12.07 -12.86 8.97
CA ASN A 63 13.11 -12.17 8.23
C ASN A 63 13.40 -10.80 8.86
N ASP A 64 14.67 -10.39 8.88
CA ASP A 64 15.03 -9.02 9.23
C ASP A 64 14.82 -8.12 7.99
N ALA A 65 13.88 -7.19 8.07
CA ALA A 65 13.53 -6.28 6.99
C ALA A 65 14.70 -5.42 6.50
N ARG A 66 15.69 -5.17 7.35
CA ARG A 66 16.87 -4.34 7.02
C ARG A 66 17.93 -5.10 6.24
N THR A 67 17.97 -6.41 6.39
CA THR A 67 18.96 -7.29 5.72
C THR A 67 18.39 -8.01 4.51
N THR A 68 17.14 -8.47 4.58
CA THR A 68 16.47 -9.19 3.48
C THR A 68 15.75 -8.29 2.51
N ASN A 69 15.55 -7.01 2.87
CA ASN A 69 14.72 -6.04 2.14
C ASN A 69 13.25 -6.50 1.98
N SER A 70 12.80 -7.46 2.82
CA SER A 70 11.41 -7.87 2.92
C SER A 70 10.77 -7.24 4.15
N LYS A 71 9.57 -6.71 4.01
CA LYS A 71 8.78 -6.12 5.11
C LYS A 71 7.59 -6.97 5.52
N VAL A 72 7.35 -8.05 4.78
CA VAL A 72 6.23 -8.97 5.02
C VAL A 72 6.72 -10.40 5.05
N ASP A 73 6.39 -11.13 6.11
CA ASP A 73 6.42 -12.58 6.23
C ASP A 73 5.37 -13.05 7.24
N TYR A 74 5.05 -14.33 7.27
CA TYR A 74 3.98 -14.83 8.13
C TYR A 74 4.27 -14.65 9.63
N PRO A 75 5.49 -14.92 10.15
CA PRO A 75 5.80 -14.66 11.56
C PRO A 75 5.62 -13.20 11.96
N ARG A 76 6.05 -12.26 11.11
CA ARG A 76 5.88 -10.82 11.37
C ARG A 76 4.42 -10.36 11.20
N MET A 77 3.66 -10.92 10.26
CA MET A 77 2.20 -10.70 10.19
C MET A 77 1.50 -11.13 11.48
N VAL A 78 1.88 -12.30 12.03
CA VAL A 78 1.33 -12.76 13.33
C VAL A 78 1.69 -11.78 14.44
N ARG A 79 2.96 -11.38 14.54
CA ARG A 79 3.45 -10.45 15.57
C ARG A 79 2.81 -9.07 15.49
N GLY A 80 2.60 -8.56 14.28
CA GLY A 80 1.95 -7.28 14.03
C GLY A 80 0.43 -7.32 14.00
N GLY A 81 -0.18 -8.51 14.23
CA GLY A 81 -1.62 -8.68 14.28
C GLY A 81 -2.31 -8.46 12.92
N LEU A 82 -1.63 -8.72 11.78
CA LEU A 82 -2.24 -8.61 10.46
C LEU A 82 -2.87 -9.94 10.04
N ASP A 83 -4.20 -9.96 9.87
CA ASP A 83 -4.97 -11.16 9.52
C ASP A 83 -5.01 -11.45 8.03
N ALA A 84 -5.09 -10.41 7.21
CA ALA A 84 -5.21 -10.51 5.76
C ALA A 84 -4.34 -9.47 5.03
N ILE A 85 -3.91 -9.83 3.82
CA ILE A 85 -3.12 -8.95 2.97
C ILE A 85 -3.42 -9.21 1.49
N PHE A 86 -3.39 -8.16 0.68
CA PHE A 86 -3.35 -8.31 -0.77
C PHE A 86 -1.91 -8.39 -1.26
N PHE A 87 -1.57 -9.48 -1.91
CA PHE A 87 -0.33 -9.66 -2.66
C PHE A 87 -0.50 -9.11 -4.07
N ALA A 88 0.26 -8.08 -4.42
CA ALA A 88 0.22 -7.45 -5.73
C ALA A 88 1.14 -8.19 -6.71
N VAL A 89 0.56 -8.71 -7.78
CA VAL A 89 1.30 -9.17 -8.96
C VAL A 89 1.70 -7.92 -9.74
N TYR A 90 2.88 -7.40 -9.43
CA TYR A 90 3.40 -6.15 -9.96
C TYR A 90 4.35 -6.37 -11.14
N LEU A 91 4.20 -5.54 -12.17
CA LEU A 91 5.19 -5.37 -13.23
C LEU A 91 5.45 -3.90 -13.53
N GLY A 92 6.74 -3.54 -13.62
CA GLY A 92 7.13 -2.25 -14.17
C GLY A 92 6.70 -2.10 -15.64
N GLN A 93 6.54 -0.86 -16.11
CA GLN A 93 6.21 -0.58 -17.50
C GLN A 93 7.36 -1.00 -18.42
N GLY A 94 7.06 -1.83 -19.40
CA GLY A 94 7.96 -2.24 -20.48
C GLY A 94 7.58 -1.61 -21.83
N PRO A 95 8.21 -2.05 -22.94
CA PRO A 95 7.88 -1.60 -24.27
C PRO A 95 6.43 -1.94 -24.65
N ARG A 96 5.73 -0.96 -25.22
CA ARG A 96 4.36 -1.11 -25.71
C ARG A 96 4.34 -1.66 -27.13
N THR A 97 4.90 -2.86 -27.30
CA THR A 97 4.97 -3.62 -28.56
C THR A 97 4.36 -5.00 -28.34
N PRO A 98 3.96 -5.72 -29.40
CA PRO A 98 3.45 -7.09 -29.26
C PRO A 98 4.37 -8.00 -28.43
N GLU A 99 5.69 -7.93 -28.66
CA GLU A 99 6.70 -8.74 -27.93
C GLU A 99 6.81 -8.29 -26.47
N GLY A 100 6.72 -6.98 -26.21
CA GLY A 100 6.71 -6.41 -24.86
C GLY A 100 5.48 -6.88 -24.07
N HIS A 101 4.31 -6.86 -24.70
CA HIS A 101 3.06 -7.33 -24.10
C HIS A 101 3.10 -8.84 -23.79
N GLU A 102 3.59 -9.68 -24.73
CA GLU A 102 3.74 -11.11 -24.47
C GLU A 102 4.73 -11.40 -23.34
N THR A 103 5.82 -10.67 -23.28
CA THR A 103 6.79 -10.75 -22.17
C THR A 103 6.14 -10.38 -20.83
N ALA A 104 5.33 -9.31 -20.81
CA ALA A 104 4.60 -8.89 -19.62
C ALA A 104 3.58 -9.93 -19.16
N LYS A 105 2.76 -10.48 -20.05
CA LYS A 105 1.81 -11.55 -19.75
C LYS A 105 2.50 -12.78 -19.16
N LYS A 106 3.57 -13.24 -19.81
CA LYS A 106 4.36 -14.38 -19.31
C LYS A 106 4.91 -14.11 -17.92
N ARG A 107 5.50 -12.94 -17.70
CA ARG A 107 6.06 -12.57 -16.39
C ARG A 107 5.00 -12.47 -15.30
N ALA A 108 3.83 -11.92 -15.60
CA ALA A 108 2.71 -11.88 -14.65
C ALA A 108 2.32 -13.32 -14.23
N LEU A 109 2.17 -14.24 -15.18
CA LEU A 109 1.83 -15.64 -14.89
C LEU A 109 2.91 -16.35 -14.05
N GLU A 110 4.20 -16.07 -14.28
CA GLU A 110 5.29 -16.58 -13.43
C GLU A 110 5.17 -16.09 -11.98
N ILE A 111 4.75 -14.84 -11.77
CA ILE A 111 4.55 -14.30 -10.41
C ILE A 111 3.31 -14.94 -9.76
N PHE A 112 2.21 -15.14 -10.50
CA PHE A 112 1.06 -15.91 -10.02
C PHE A 112 1.47 -17.32 -9.58
N ASP A 113 2.25 -18.03 -10.42
CA ASP A 113 2.73 -19.37 -10.09
C ASP A 113 3.59 -19.39 -8.82
N ALA A 114 4.43 -18.38 -8.62
CA ALA A 114 5.24 -18.26 -7.41
C ALA A 114 4.35 -18.06 -6.15
N VAL A 115 3.32 -17.23 -6.23
CA VAL A 115 2.36 -17.02 -5.13
C VAL A 115 1.59 -18.31 -4.84
N HIS A 116 1.01 -18.96 -5.87
CA HIS A 116 0.26 -20.19 -5.70
C HIS A 116 1.13 -21.34 -5.16
N THR A 117 2.36 -21.48 -5.66
CA THR A 117 3.33 -22.45 -5.16
C THR A 117 3.69 -22.20 -3.70
N SER A 118 3.95 -20.94 -3.33
CA SER A 118 4.20 -20.57 -1.94
C SER A 118 3.03 -20.95 -1.04
N LEU A 119 1.80 -20.59 -1.42
CA LEU A 119 0.59 -20.90 -0.65
C LEU A 119 0.33 -22.41 -0.53
N LYS A 120 0.57 -23.19 -1.61
CA LYS A 120 0.47 -24.64 -1.59
C LYS A 120 1.45 -25.26 -0.59
N ASN A 121 2.65 -24.71 -0.47
CA ASN A 121 3.70 -25.21 0.43
C ASN A 121 3.54 -24.72 1.87
N THR A 122 2.67 -23.74 2.14
CA THR A 122 2.52 -23.09 3.45
C THR A 122 1.09 -23.17 4.00
N THR A 123 0.34 -24.20 3.64
CA THR A 123 -1.09 -24.38 3.99
C THR A 123 -1.39 -24.39 5.49
N SER A 124 -0.40 -24.66 6.34
CA SER A 124 -0.52 -24.53 7.80
C SER A 124 -0.50 -23.09 8.30
N MET A 125 0.04 -22.13 7.52
CA MET A 125 0.26 -20.73 7.92
C MET A 125 -0.63 -19.74 7.16
N ALA A 126 -0.96 -20.01 5.90
CA ALA A 126 -1.73 -19.10 5.07
C ALA A 126 -2.65 -19.84 4.08
N ALA A 127 -3.63 -19.13 3.54
CA ALA A 127 -4.51 -19.64 2.49
C ALA A 127 -4.91 -18.52 1.53
N LEU A 128 -5.05 -18.86 0.23
CA LEU A 128 -5.68 -18.00 -0.76
C LEU A 128 -7.15 -17.81 -0.40
N VAL A 129 -7.63 -16.58 -0.48
CA VAL A 129 -9.03 -16.21 -0.30
C VAL A 129 -9.47 -15.24 -1.39
N THR A 130 -10.75 -15.24 -1.70
CA THR A 130 -11.32 -14.42 -2.76
C THR A 130 -12.52 -13.60 -2.29
N THR A 131 -13.02 -13.87 -1.08
CA THR A 131 -14.14 -13.16 -0.47
C THR A 131 -13.85 -12.74 0.97
N PRO A 132 -14.51 -11.68 1.48
CA PRO A 132 -14.41 -11.29 2.88
C PRO A 132 -14.77 -12.41 3.86
N GLU A 133 -15.77 -13.22 3.53
CA GLU A 133 -16.24 -14.34 4.36
C GLU A 133 -15.17 -15.43 4.50
N GLU A 134 -14.51 -15.78 3.39
CA GLU A 134 -13.38 -16.72 3.40
C GLU A 134 -12.22 -16.18 4.24
N ALA A 135 -11.88 -14.89 4.08
CA ALA A 135 -10.81 -14.27 4.85
C ALA A 135 -11.07 -14.33 6.35
N ILE A 136 -12.28 -13.95 6.79
CA ILE A 136 -12.68 -14.02 8.19
C ILE A 136 -12.66 -15.48 8.70
N LYS A 137 -13.10 -16.44 7.87
CA LYS A 137 -13.06 -17.87 8.23
C LYS A 137 -11.63 -18.36 8.41
N ILE A 138 -10.72 -17.99 7.51
CA ILE A 138 -9.29 -18.36 7.59
C ILE A 138 -8.63 -17.70 8.81
N GLY A 139 -8.85 -16.41 9.05
CA GLY A 139 -8.29 -15.70 10.21
C GLY A 139 -8.68 -16.34 11.54
N LYS A 140 -9.91 -16.83 11.69
CA LYS A 140 -10.37 -17.58 12.89
C LYS A 140 -9.58 -18.87 13.16
N THR A 141 -8.88 -19.41 12.16
CA THR A 141 -8.01 -20.58 12.33
C THR A 141 -6.58 -20.22 12.74
N GLY A 142 -6.26 -18.94 12.88
CA GLY A 142 -4.92 -18.43 13.14
C GLY A 142 -4.03 -18.32 11.91
N LYS A 143 -4.51 -18.71 10.72
CA LYS A 143 -3.79 -18.56 9.44
C LYS A 143 -3.97 -17.16 8.86
N ARG A 144 -3.04 -16.76 7.99
CA ARG A 144 -3.13 -15.49 7.26
C ARG A 144 -3.94 -15.67 5.98
N ALA A 145 -4.87 -14.76 5.74
CA ALA A 145 -5.69 -14.75 4.55
C ALA A 145 -5.00 -13.93 3.45
N ILE A 146 -4.69 -14.55 2.32
CA ILE A 146 -3.99 -13.92 1.22
C ILE A 146 -4.95 -13.69 0.07
N PHE A 147 -5.19 -12.43 -0.26
CA PHE A 147 -5.84 -12.02 -1.50
C PHE A 147 -4.78 -11.75 -2.57
N ILE A 148 -5.19 -11.71 -3.84
CA ILE A 148 -4.31 -11.32 -4.95
C ILE A 148 -4.90 -10.09 -5.64
N GLY A 149 -4.05 -9.08 -5.85
CA GLY A 149 -4.25 -7.96 -6.76
C GLY A 149 -3.28 -8.03 -7.94
N VAL A 150 -3.56 -7.29 -9.00
CA VAL A 150 -2.60 -7.04 -10.09
C VAL A 150 -2.25 -5.57 -10.08
N GLU A 151 -0.99 -5.22 -10.17
CA GLU A 151 -0.55 -3.84 -10.30
C GLU A 151 0.12 -3.59 -11.65
N ASN A 152 -0.41 -2.59 -12.35
CA ASN A 152 -0.14 -2.20 -13.72
C ASN A 152 -0.84 -3.07 -14.77
N GLY A 153 -1.96 -2.57 -15.29
CA GLY A 153 -2.74 -3.22 -16.36
C GLY A 153 -1.97 -3.45 -17.67
N TYR A 154 -0.75 -2.94 -17.82
CA TYR A 154 0.18 -3.31 -18.89
C TYR A 154 0.31 -4.82 -19.06
N THR A 155 0.10 -5.58 -17.98
CA THR A 155 0.16 -7.05 -17.96
C THR A 155 -0.88 -7.76 -18.82
N ILE A 156 -1.97 -7.08 -19.22
CA ILE A 156 -2.97 -7.67 -20.11
C ILE A 156 -2.62 -7.47 -21.60
N GLY A 157 -1.68 -6.58 -21.91
CA GLY A 157 -1.46 -6.12 -23.28
C GLY A 157 -2.76 -5.52 -23.86
N HIS A 158 -3.19 -6.00 -25.03
CA HIS A 158 -4.47 -5.65 -25.66
C HIS A 158 -5.51 -6.78 -25.55
N ASP A 159 -5.27 -7.77 -24.69
CA ASP A 159 -6.11 -8.98 -24.57
C ASP A 159 -7.01 -8.87 -23.32
N LEU A 160 -8.27 -8.48 -23.53
CA LEU A 160 -9.26 -8.43 -22.44
C LEU A 160 -9.53 -9.81 -21.81
N GLY A 161 -9.27 -10.91 -22.53
CA GLY A 161 -9.39 -12.27 -21.96
C GLY A 161 -8.42 -12.53 -20.81
N MET A 162 -7.34 -11.76 -20.73
CA MET A 162 -6.42 -11.83 -19.58
C MET A 162 -7.06 -11.36 -18.28
N LEU A 163 -8.04 -10.47 -18.32
CA LEU A 163 -8.79 -10.07 -17.11
C LEU A 163 -9.55 -11.24 -16.51
N GLN A 164 -10.25 -12.03 -17.35
CA GLN A 164 -10.91 -13.26 -16.92
C GLN A 164 -9.88 -14.25 -16.35
N LYS A 165 -8.78 -14.47 -17.06
CA LYS A 165 -7.72 -15.38 -16.62
C LYS A 165 -7.13 -14.98 -15.26
N PHE A 166 -6.87 -13.70 -15.03
CA PHE A 166 -6.38 -13.23 -13.73
C PHE A 166 -7.45 -13.38 -12.64
N TYR A 167 -8.72 -13.10 -12.95
CA TYR A 167 -9.83 -13.32 -12.02
C TYR A 167 -9.92 -14.79 -11.58
N ASP A 168 -9.80 -15.72 -12.53
CA ASP A 168 -9.81 -17.17 -12.27
C ASP A 168 -8.60 -17.62 -11.43
N LEU A 169 -7.45 -16.94 -11.57
CA LEU A 169 -6.27 -17.13 -10.74
C LEU A 169 -6.39 -16.49 -9.33
N GLY A 170 -7.52 -15.89 -9.00
CA GLY A 170 -7.82 -15.37 -7.67
C GLY A 170 -7.71 -13.85 -7.52
N THR A 171 -7.39 -13.12 -8.59
CA THR A 171 -7.31 -11.65 -8.54
C THR A 171 -8.66 -11.03 -8.18
N ARG A 172 -8.65 -10.02 -7.30
CA ARG A 172 -9.85 -9.27 -6.92
C ARG A 172 -9.77 -7.77 -7.19
N TYR A 173 -8.59 -7.23 -7.48
CA TYR A 173 -8.45 -5.89 -8.05
C TYR A 173 -7.36 -5.83 -9.11
N MET A 174 -7.43 -4.82 -9.99
CA MET A 174 -6.32 -4.44 -10.85
C MET A 174 -6.14 -2.92 -10.84
N THR A 175 -4.89 -2.48 -10.62
CA THR A 175 -4.44 -1.09 -10.79
C THR A 175 -4.19 -0.84 -12.27
N LEU A 176 -4.83 0.18 -12.84
CA LEU A 176 -4.86 0.38 -14.30
C LEU A 176 -3.50 0.72 -14.92
N CYS A 177 -2.66 1.47 -14.20
CA CYS A 177 -1.28 1.75 -14.60
C CYS A 177 -0.37 1.83 -13.36
N HIS A 178 0.94 1.99 -13.57
CA HIS A 178 1.88 2.31 -12.49
C HIS A 178 2.52 3.70 -12.73
N SER A 179 3.83 3.83 -12.66
CA SER A 179 4.54 5.13 -12.76
C SER A 179 4.64 5.71 -14.18
N SER A 180 4.13 5.02 -15.19
CA SER A 180 4.15 5.44 -16.58
C SER A 180 2.79 5.22 -17.22
N ASN A 181 2.48 6.03 -18.23
CA ASN A 181 1.34 5.79 -19.13
C ASN A 181 1.48 4.41 -19.79
N ASN A 182 0.36 3.73 -19.97
CA ASN A 182 0.30 2.47 -20.71
C ASN A 182 -0.82 2.52 -21.76
N ASP A 183 -1.20 1.38 -22.35
CA ASP A 183 -2.24 1.35 -23.39
C ASP A 183 -3.65 1.56 -22.82
N ILE A 184 -3.83 1.55 -21.50
CA ILE A 184 -5.11 1.70 -20.80
C ILE A 184 -5.37 3.16 -20.41
N CYS A 185 -4.37 3.85 -19.83
CA CYS A 185 -4.60 5.18 -19.27
C CYS A 185 -3.30 5.96 -18.98
N ASP A 186 -3.49 7.22 -18.62
CA ASP A 186 -2.44 8.11 -18.15
C ASP A 186 -2.13 7.89 -16.66
N SER A 187 -0.83 7.89 -16.33
CA SER A 187 -0.29 7.84 -14.98
C SER A 187 -0.11 9.24 -14.39
N SER A 188 -0.25 9.36 -13.06
CA SER A 188 0.01 10.62 -12.32
C SER A 188 1.49 11.02 -12.29
N THR A 189 2.41 10.12 -12.64
CA THR A 189 3.86 10.30 -12.48
C THR A 189 4.66 10.08 -13.76
N ASP A 190 4.03 9.91 -14.93
CA ASP A 190 4.77 9.81 -16.17
C ASP A 190 5.44 11.16 -16.51
N PRO A 191 6.77 11.22 -16.66
CA PRO A 191 7.47 12.46 -16.95
C PRO A 191 7.16 13.02 -18.34
N LYS A 192 6.53 12.24 -19.23
CA LYS A 192 6.08 12.69 -20.56
C LYS A 192 4.75 13.43 -20.50
N GLY A 193 4.07 13.43 -19.35
CA GLY A 193 2.73 14.00 -19.21
C GLY A 193 1.63 13.10 -19.77
N ALA A 194 0.43 13.65 -19.89
CA ALA A 194 -0.74 12.91 -20.37
C ALA A 194 -0.65 12.58 -21.86
N GLU A 195 -1.04 11.37 -22.21
CA GLU A 195 -1.12 10.87 -23.60
C GLU A 195 -2.58 10.85 -24.11
N TYR A 196 -3.50 10.38 -23.26
CA TYR A 196 -4.92 10.21 -23.60
C TYR A 196 -5.83 11.27 -23.01
N GLN A 197 -5.32 12.12 -22.13
CA GLN A 197 -6.11 13.03 -21.28
C GLN A 197 -7.12 12.28 -20.39
N GLY A 198 -6.76 11.03 -19.99
CA GLY A 198 -7.58 10.15 -19.18
C GLY A 198 -7.48 8.67 -19.58
N LEU A 199 -8.61 8.00 -19.73
CA LEU A 199 -8.70 6.64 -20.27
C LEU A 199 -8.52 6.65 -21.79
N SER A 200 -7.78 5.64 -22.32
CA SER A 200 -7.83 5.30 -23.73
C SER A 200 -9.14 4.57 -24.09
N SER A 201 -9.39 4.34 -25.37
CA SER A 201 -10.51 3.51 -25.81
C SER A 201 -10.41 2.05 -25.31
N LEU A 202 -9.18 1.50 -25.16
CA LEU A 202 -8.96 0.21 -24.50
C LEU A 202 -9.27 0.31 -23.01
N GLY A 203 -8.87 1.40 -22.35
CA GLY A 203 -9.15 1.64 -20.95
C GLY A 203 -10.63 1.64 -20.61
N GLU A 204 -11.47 2.23 -21.47
CA GLU A 204 -12.92 2.14 -21.28
C GLU A 204 -13.46 0.71 -21.36
N GLN A 205 -12.90 -0.12 -22.26
CA GLN A 205 -13.27 -1.52 -22.38
C GLN A 205 -12.81 -2.32 -21.15
N VAL A 206 -11.59 -2.05 -20.64
CA VAL A 206 -11.06 -2.64 -19.40
C VAL A 206 -11.96 -2.34 -18.22
N VAL A 207 -12.39 -1.08 -18.01
CA VAL A 207 -13.30 -0.70 -16.94
C VAL A 207 -14.64 -1.45 -17.03
N LYS A 208 -15.21 -1.58 -18.22
CA LYS A 208 -16.47 -2.32 -18.46
C LYS A 208 -16.30 -3.81 -18.15
N GLU A 209 -15.20 -4.41 -18.60
CA GLU A 209 -14.92 -5.83 -18.39
C GLU A 209 -14.65 -6.14 -16.91
N MET A 210 -13.89 -5.28 -16.21
CA MET A 210 -13.68 -5.43 -14.77
C MET A 210 -15.00 -5.36 -13.98
N ASN A 211 -15.91 -4.43 -14.36
CA ASN A 211 -17.26 -4.38 -13.76
C ASN A 211 -18.05 -5.67 -14.05
N ARG A 212 -17.97 -6.21 -15.29
CA ARG A 212 -18.64 -7.46 -15.66
C ARG A 212 -18.18 -8.63 -14.80
N LEU A 213 -16.88 -8.73 -14.56
CA LEU A 213 -16.27 -9.81 -13.79
C LEU A 213 -16.52 -9.69 -12.26
N GLY A 214 -16.83 -8.50 -11.77
CA GLY A 214 -16.80 -8.23 -10.34
C GLY A 214 -15.35 -8.05 -9.82
N MET A 215 -14.45 -7.55 -10.68
CA MET A 215 -13.08 -7.18 -10.33
C MET A 215 -13.05 -5.71 -9.94
N ILE A 216 -12.50 -5.39 -8.78
CA ILE A 216 -12.37 -4.03 -8.27
C ILE A 216 -11.40 -3.24 -9.15
N ILE A 217 -11.78 -2.03 -9.55
CA ILE A 217 -10.91 -1.10 -10.26
C ILE A 217 -10.12 -0.29 -9.23
N ASP A 218 -8.80 -0.42 -9.27
CA ASP A 218 -7.90 0.37 -8.45
C ASP A 218 -7.41 1.59 -9.21
N VAL A 219 -7.68 2.77 -8.65
CA VAL A 219 -7.29 4.08 -9.17
C VAL A 219 -6.02 4.64 -8.52
N SER A 220 -5.27 3.83 -7.77
CA SER A 220 -3.92 4.21 -7.38
C SER A 220 -3.07 4.43 -8.64
N HIS A 221 -2.10 5.35 -8.60
CA HIS A 221 -1.21 5.69 -9.71
C HIS A 221 -1.80 6.45 -10.89
N VAL A 222 -3.10 6.43 -11.11
CA VAL A 222 -3.69 7.06 -12.31
C VAL A 222 -3.64 8.59 -12.23
N SER A 223 -3.63 9.25 -13.40
CA SER A 223 -3.75 10.71 -13.49
C SER A 223 -5.12 11.19 -12.98
N ASP A 224 -5.22 12.49 -12.65
CA ASP A 224 -6.47 13.09 -12.19
C ASP A 224 -7.59 12.89 -13.25
N SER A 225 -7.29 13.06 -14.54
CA SER A 225 -8.26 12.84 -15.62
C SER A 225 -8.69 11.38 -15.74
N THR A 226 -7.75 10.44 -15.66
CA THR A 226 -8.07 9.00 -15.63
C THR A 226 -8.97 8.66 -14.44
N PHE A 227 -8.67 9.21 -13.26
CA PHE A 227 -9.49 9.00 -12.07
C PHE A 227 -10.95 9.42 -12.31
N TYR A 228 -11.19 10.62 -12.85
CA TYR A 228 -12.55 11.09 -13.10
C TYR A 228 -13.26 10.30 -14.21
N ASP A 229 -12.55 9.85 -15.24
CA ASP A 229 -13.12 8.98 -16.28
C ASP A 229 -13.56 7.63 -15.68
N VAL A 230 -12.72 7.02 -14.85
CA VAL A 230 -13.04 5.76 -14.18
C VAL A 230 -14.27 5.91 -13.26
N VAL A 231 -14.30 6.95 -12.41
CA VAL A 231 -15.43 7.21 -11.50
C VAL A 231 -16.73 7.46 -12.26
N ARG A 232 -16.65 8.14 -13.43
CA ARG A 232 -17.80 8.39 -14.29
C ARG A 232 -18.31 7.12 -14.98
N LEU A 233 -17.40 6.24 -15.40
CA LEU A 233 -17.72 5.07 -16.22
C LEU A 233 -18.09 3.84 -15.38
N SER A 234 -17.45 3.64 -14.22
CA SER A 234 -17.69 2.47 -13.36
C SER A 234 -19.11 2.45 -12.82
N LYS A 235 -19.74 1.27 -12.88
CA LYS A 235 -21.09 1.00 -12.33
C LYS A 235 -21.07 0.54 -10.87
N VAL A 236 -19.88 0.30 -10.33
CA VAL A 236 -19.65 -0.18 -8.97
C VAL A 236 -18.61 0.72 -8.28
N PRO A 237 -18.51 0.68 -6.94
CA PRO A 237 -17.48 1.42 -6.24
C PRO A 237 -16.06 1.09 -6.70
N VAL A 238 -15.21 2.11 -6.80
CA VAL A 238 -13.79 1.98 -7.12
C VAL A 238 -12.94 2.18 -5.86
N VAL A 239 -11.67 1.78 -5.88
CA VAL A 239 -10.76 1.96 -4.74
C VAL A 239 -9.47 2.66 -5.16
N ALA A 240 -8.82 3.33 -4.21
CA ALA A 240 -7.40 3.61 -4.27
C ALA A 240 -6.73 2.72 -3.23
N THR A 241 -6.08 1.62 -3.65
CA THR A 241 -5.54 0.58 -2.76
C THR A 241 -4.35 1.05 -1.94
N HIS A 242 -3.64 2.10 -2.40
CA HIS A 242 -2.47 2.68 -1.72
C HIS A 242 -2.22 4.13 -2.20
N SER A 243 -2.93 5.07 -1.60
CA SER A 243 -2.82 6.51 -1.88
C SER A 243 -2.93 7.33 -0.58
N GLY A 244 -2.82 8.64 -0.66
CA GLY A 244 -2.95 9.54 0.49
C GLY A 244 -3.75 10.80 0.15
N ALA A 245 -3.76 11.78 1.05
CA ALA A 245 -4.39 13.08 0.86
C ALA A 245 -3.37 14.12 0.38
N LYS A 246 -3.60 14.72 -0.79
CA LYS A 246 -2.71 15.71 -1.39
C LYS A 246 -2.65 17.01 -0.57
N ALA A 247 -3.71 17.31 0.18
CA ALA A 247 -3.75 18.44 1.10
C ALA A 247 -2.75 18.30 2.29
N ILE A 248 -2.40 17.06 2.67
CA ILE A 248 -1.42 16.81 3.75
C ILE A 248 -0.01 16.71 3.18
N CYS A 249 0.18 15.96 2.08
CA CYS A 249 1.46 15.89 1.38
C CYS A 249 1.22 16.07 -0.12
N ASN A 250 1.72 17.20 -0.66
CA ASN A 250 1.52 17.57 -2.07
C ASN A 250 2.39 16.71 -2.99
N HIS A 251 1.98 15.45 -3.14
CA HIS A 251 2.62 14.48 -4.03
C HIS A 251 1.63 14.04 -5.13
N PRO A 252 2.06 13.80 -6.40
CA PRO A 252 1.16 13.40 -7.49
C PRO A 252 0.48 12.04 -7.26
N ARG A 253 0.99 11.21 -6.36
CA ARG A 253 0.39 9.93 -5.98
C ARG A 253 -0.78 10.07 -4.99
N ASN A 254 -0.96 11.24 -4.39
CA ASN A 254 -2.02 11.53 -3.44
C ASN A 254 -3.24 12.16 -4.12
N LEU A 255 -4.43 11.82 -3.64
CA LEU A 255 -5.70 12.30 -4.17
C LEU A 255 -5.98 13.73 -3.67
N THR A 256 -6.51 14.58 -4.55
CA THR A 256 -7.03 15.90 -4.16
C THR A 256 -8.30 15.75 -3.33
N ASP A 257 -8.69 16.80 -2.59
CA ASP A 257 -9.93 16.81 -1.82
C ASP A 257 -11.17 16.57 -2.68
N ASP A 258 -11.17 17.05 -3.91
CA ASP A 258 -12.27 16.83 -4.84
C ASP A 258 -12.30 15.39 -5.38
N MET A 259 -11.13 14.77 -5.62
CA MET A 259 -11.05 13.35 -5.95
C MET A 259 -11.53 12.49 -4.79
N LEU A 260 -11.14 12.81 -3.54
CA LEU A 260 -11.62 12.11 -2.33
C LEU A 260 -13.15 12.19 -2.21
N LYS A 261 -13.75 13.37 -2.41
CA LYS A 261 -15.21 13.55 -2.40
C LYS A 261 -15.88 12.75 -3.53
N ALA A 262 -15.31 12.74 -4.73
CA ALA A 262 -15.83 11.98 -5.86
C ALA A 262 -15.76 10.46 -5.60
N LEU A 263 -14.65 9.97 -5.02
CA LEU A 263 -14.48 8.58 -4.59
C LEU A 263 -15.55 8.18 -3.57
N ALA A 264 -15.75 8.99 -2.53
CA ALA A 264 -16.77 8.73 -1.51
C ALA A 264 -18.20 8.74 -2.10
N LYS A 265 -18.51 9.68 -2.99
CA LYS A 265 -19.79 9.74 -3.70
C LYS A 265 -20.03 8.49 -4.57
N ASN A 266 -18.98 7.92 -5.16
CA ASN A 266 -19.04 6.64 -5.89
C ASN A 266 -19.25 5.43 -4.94
N GLY A 267 -19.13 5.60 -3.62
CA GLY A 267 -19.18 4.53 -2.62
C GLY A 267 -17.83 3.83 -2.39
N GLY A 268 -16.78 4.35 -2.96
CA GLY A 268 -15.42 3.81 -2.90
C GLY A 268 -14.72 4.00 -1.55
N VAL A 269 -13.44 3.62 -1.52
CA VAL A 269 -12.57 3.73 -0.35
C VAL A 269 -11.14 4.07 -0.78
N VAL A 270 -10.49 4.95 -0.03
CA VAL A 270 -9.05 5.23 -0.15
C VAL A 270 -8.30 4.53 0.98
N GLN A 271 -7.26 3.80 0.63
CA GLN A 271 -6.36 3.11 1.57
C GLN A 271 -5.05 3.90 1.67
N LEU A 272 -4.64 4.17 2.89
CA LEU A 272 -3.47 5.00 3.16
C LEU A 272 -2.19 4.27 2.80
N ASN A 273 -1.40 4.85 1.88
CA ASN A 273 -0.04 4.42 1.56
C ASN A 273 0.93 4.84 2.68
N LEU A 274 1.86 3.97 3.04
CA LEU A 274 2.90 4.24 4.04
C LEU A 274 4.28 4.51 3.44
N LEU A 275 4.39 4.77 2.13
CA LEU A 275 5.63 5.25 1.53
C LEU A 275 5.90 6.65 2.05
N SER A 276 6.99 6.80 2.79
CA SER A 276 7.28 8.00 3.60
C SER A 276 7.21 9.31 2.81
N ASP A 277 7.69 9.31 1.54
CA ASP A 277 7.67 10.50 0.68
C ASP A 277 6.25 10.92 0.27
N TYR A 278 5.26 9.99 0.33
CA TYR A 278 3.85 10.29 0.06
C TYR A 278 3.10 10.71 1.32
N VAL A 279 3.65 10.34 2.49
CA VAL A 279 3.10 10.73 3.79
C VAL A 279 3.56 12.14 4.18
N LYS A 280 4.85 12.45 3.99
CA LYS A 280 5.41 13.72 4.40
C LYS A 280 6.62 14.10 3.56
N THR A 281 6.67 15.32 3.08
CA THR A 281 7.87 15.86 2.45
C THR A 281 8.93 16.12 3.52
N ILE A 282 9.98 15.30 3.54
CA ILE A 282 11.12 15.43 4.46
C ILE A 282 12.36 15.75 3.62
N PRO A 283 12.91 16.98 3.68
CA PRO A 283 14.14 17.30 2.98
C PRO A 283 15.29 16.37 3.44
N PRO A 284 16.15 15.90 2.55
CA PRO A 284 17.35 15.18 2.95
C PRO A 284 18.26 16.08 3.79
N SER A 285 19.05 15.50 4.69
CA SER A 285 20.09 16.28 5.39
C SER A 285 21.13 16.82 4.39
N ALA A 286 21.77 17.94 4.72
CA ALA A 286 22.79 18.57 3.87
C ALA A 286 23.92 17.60 3.55
N GLU A 287 24.33 16.76 4.53
CA GLU A 287 25.37 15.74 4.36
C GLU A 287 24.92 14.65 3.40
N ARG A 288 23.66 14.19 3.50
CA ARG A 288 23.08 13.20 2.58
C ARG A 288 22.99 13.77 1.16
N GLU A 289 22.52 15.00 1.02
CA GLU A 289 22.40 15.66 -0.28
C GLU A 289 23.76 15.79 -0.96
N ALA A 290 24.80 16.24 -0.24
CA ALA A 290 26.16 16.33 -0.73
C ALA A 290 26.72 14.95 -1.14
N ALA A 291 26.48 13.91 -0.33
CA ALA A 291 26.92 12.55 -0.62
C ALA A 291 26.20 11.96 -1.85
N MET A 292 24.90 12.20 -2.01
CA MET A 292 24.14 11.78 -3.20
C MET A 292 24.67 12.48 -4.47
N LYS A 293 24.91 13.80 -4.40
CA LYS A 293 25.48 14.56 -5.50
C LYS A 293 26.85 14.01 -5.92
N ALA A 294 27.71 13.71 -4.94
CA ALA A 294 29.03 13.11 -5.20
C ALA A 294 28.90 11.72 -5.85
N LEU A 295 27.94 10.89 -5.39
CA LEU A 295 27.68 9.57 -5.98
C LEU A 295 27.21 9.69 -7.45
N TYR A 296 26.26 10.59 -7.73
CA TYR A 296 25.78 10.81 -9.10
C TYR A 296 26.87 11.35 -10.02
N THR A 297 27.72 12.24 -9.53
CA THR A 297 28.88 12.75 -10.26
C THR A 297 29.88 11.62 -10.56
N LYS A 298 30.18 10.74 -9.58
CA LYS A 298 31.10 9.60 -9.73
C LYS A 298 30.70 8.68 -10.88
N TYR A 299 29.40 8.44 -11.06
CA TYR A 299 28.87 7.54 -12.09
C TYR A 299 28.34 8.26 -13.33
N ASN A 300 28.52 9.57 -13.43
CA ASN A 300 28.01 10.41 -14.52
C ASN A 300 26.51 10.20 -14.81
N ILE A 301 25.71 10.13 -13.76
CA ILE A 301 24.25 9.98 -13.81
C ILE A 301 23.57 11.19 -13.17
N LYS A 302 22.32 11.46 -13.56
CA LYS A 302 21.56 12.63 -13.06
C LYS A 302 20.79 12.32 -11.77
N ASP A 303 20.35 11.09 -11.63
CA ASP A 303 19.50 10.64 -10.54
C ASP A 303 19.63 9.11 -10.32
N ARG A 304 18.88 8.56 -9.39
CA ARG A 304 18.87 7.11 -9.09
C ARG A 304 18.45 6.24 -10.30
N ARG A 305 17.59 6.75 -11.19
CA ARG A 305 17.17 6.00 -12.39
C ARG A 305 18.34 5.79 -13.34
N GLY A 306 19.25 6.75 -13.40
CA GLY A 306 20.49 6.65 -14.17
C GLY A 306 21.37 5.45 -13.79
N MET A 307 21.24 4.92 -12.56
CA MET A 307 21.98 3.69 -12.18
C MET A 307 21.59 2.48 -13.04
N MET A 308 20.32 2.43 -13.50
CA MET A 308 19.81 1.32 -14.30
C MET A 308 20.31 1.38 -15.77
N THR A 309 20.83 2.51 -16.21
CA THR A 309 21.36 2.70 -17.57
C THR A 309 22.86 2.45 -17.67
N LEU A 310 23.53 2.21 -16.53
CA LEU A 310 24.96 1.89 -16.49
C LEU A 310 25.23 0.47 -17.03
N PRO A 311 26.46 0.18 -17.51
CA PRO A 311 26.91 -1.19 -17.73
C PRO A 311 26.76 -2.05 -16.48
N GLU A 312 26.46 -3.34 -16.61
CA GLU A 312 26.12 -4.23 -15.49
C GLU A 312 27.15 -4.23 -14.36
N ALA A 313 28.44 -4.27 -14.69
CA ALA A 313 29.53 -4.21 -13.69
C ALA A 313 29.55 -2.88 -12.91
N GLU A 314 29.18 -1.78 -13.56
CA GLU A 314 29.07 -0.47 -12.91
C GLU A 314 27.79 -0.34 -12.09
N GLN A 315 26.68 -0.96 -12.54
CA GLN A 315 25.45 -1.02 -11.74
C GLN A 315 25.69 -1.67 -10.38
N GLN A 316 26.44 -2.77 -10.33
CA GLN A 316 26.76 -3.46 -9.08
C GLN A 316 27.57 -2.56 -8.13
N LYS A 317 28.57 -1.87 -8.64
CA LYS A 317 29.39 -0.91 -7.86
C LYS A 317 28.56 0.27 -7.37
N ALA A 318 27.74 0.87 -8.26
CA ALA A 318 26.89 1.99 -7.91
C ALA A 318 25.84 1.61 -6.84
N ARG A 319 25.28 0.40 -6.91
CA ARG A 319 24.39 -0.14 -5.88
C ARG A 319 25.09 -0.31 -4.53
N ALA A 320 26.32 -0.87 -4.53
CA ALA A 320 27.10 -1.04 -3.31
C ALA A 320 27.40 0.32 -2.65
N ASP A 321 27.89 1.29 -3.43
CA ASP A 321 28.16 2.65 -2.93
C ASP A 321 26.88 3.33 -2.41
N PHE A 322 25.76 3.14 -3.08
CA PHE A 322 24.47 3.67 -2.64
C PHE A 322 24.01 3.02 -1.32
N MET A 323 24.25 1.73 -1.13
CA MET A 323 23.95 1.05 0.13
C MET A 323 24.82 1.59 1.27
N GLU A 324 26.13 1.79 1.05
CA GLU A 324 27.01 2.40 2.05
C GLU A 324 26.63 3.85 2.37
N LEU A 325 26.21 4.63 1.36
CA LEU A 325 25.67 5.97 1.57
C LEU A 325 24.41 5.93 2.45
N ASN A 326 23.47 5.04 2.17
CA ASN A 326 22.25 4.90 2.96
C ASN A 326 22.53 4.46 4.40
N LYS A 327 23.56 3.66 4.62
CA LYS A 327 23.99 3.26 5.96
C LYS A 327 24.61 4.42 6.72
N LYS A 328 25.43 5.23 6.05
CA LYS A 328 26.12 6.38 6.65
C LYS A 328 25.18 7.59 6.87
N TYR A 329 24.29 7.82 5.94
CA TYR A 329 23.34 8.92 5.93
C TYR A 329 21.93 8.36 5.68
N PRO A 330 21.29 7.76 6.69
CA PRO A 330 19.98 7.12 6.51
C PRO A 330 18.92 8.12 6.07
N VAL A 331 17.96 7.64 5.26
CA VAL A 331 16.77 8.43 4.92
C VAL A 331 15.97 8.65 6.19
N GLN A 332 15.56 9.89 6.43
CA GLN A 332 14.58 10.19 7.46
C GLN A 332 13.21 9.75 6.96
N LEU A 333 12.49 9.01 7.79
CA LEU A 333 11.16 8.53 7.47
C LEU A 333 10.10 9.34 8.22
N ALA A 334 8.93 9.48 7.61
CA ALA A 334 7.72 9.93 8.28
C ALA A 334 7.36 8.97 9.43
N THR A 335 6.51 9.41 10.34
CA THR A 335 6.06 8.63 11.49
C THR A 335 4.62 8.17 11.32
N VAL A 336 4.19 7.22 12.16
CA VAL A 336 2.78 6.82 12.28
C VAL A 336 1.88 8.04 12.55
N LYS A 337 2.35 9.00 13.36
CA LYS A 337 1.62 10.25 13.62
C LYS A 337 1.36 11.02 12.32
N ASP A 338 2.40 11.20 11.49
CA ASP A 338 2.27 11.88 10.20
C ASP A 338 1.30 11.11 9.26
N ALA A 339 1.32 9.77 9.29
CA ALA A 339 0.41 8.94 8.53
C ALA A 339 -1.06 9.09 9.00
N ILE A 340 -1.31 9.12 10.30
CA ILE A 340 -2.67 9.31 10.82
C ILE A 340 -3.19 10.73 10.57
N ASP A 341 -2.35 11.74 10.36
CA ASP A 341 -2.80 13.07 9.92
C ASP A 341 -3.54 13.00 8.56
N HIS A 342 -3.12 12.09 7.63
CA HIS A 342 -3.88 11.80 6.41
C HIS A 342 -5.25 11.18 6.71
N ILE A 343 -5.29 10.19 7.62
CA ILE A 343 -6.55 9.54 8.03
C ILE A 343 -7.51 10.58 8.61
N ASP A 344 -7.03 11.43 9.53
CA ASP A 344 -7.85 12.49 10.14
C ASP A 344 -8.42 13.44 9.09
N HIS A 345 -7.59 13.88 8.14
CA HIS A 345 -8.03 14.75 7.05
C HIS A 345 -9.10 14.08 6.19
N MET A 346 -8.83 12.84 5.73
CA MET A 346 -9.75 12.08 4.89
C MET A 346 -11.07 11.78 5.62
N VAL A 347 -11.00 11.33 6.88
CA VAL A 347 -12.22 11.05 7.68
C VAL A 347 -13.05 12.32 7.89
N LYS A 348 -12.41 13.45 8.19
CA LYS A 348 -13.09 14.74 8.33
C LYS A 348 -13.77 15.19 7.03
N LEU A 349 -13.14 14.91 5.88
CA LEU A 349 -13.60 15.38 4.57
C LEU A 349 -14.72 14.50 3.99
N ILE A 350 -14.56 13.16 4.07
CA ILE A 350 -15.39 12.19 3.34
C ILE A 350 -16.06 11.14 4.25
N GLY A 351 -15.81 11.20 5.54
CA GLY A 351 -16.40 10.28 6.53
C GLY A 351 -15.61 8.99 6.71
N ILE A 352 -15.86 8.36 7.85
CA ILE A 352 -15.15 7.16 8.33
C ILE A 352 -15.33 5.93 7.43
N ASP A 353 -16.39 5.88 6.63
CA ASP A 353 -16.75 4.72 5.80
C ASP A 353 -15.93 4.61 4.51
N HIS A 354 -15.04 5.58 4.24
CA HIS A 354 -14.31 5.72 2.98
C HIS A 354 -12.79 5.68 3.12
N VAL A 355 -12.26 5.29 4.28
CA VAL A 355 -10.82 5.33 4.59
C VAL A 355 -10.35 3.98 5.14
N GLY A 356 -9.11 3.57 4.78
CA GLY A 356 -8.50 2.34 5.29
C GLY A 356 -6.98 2.32 5.16
N MET A 357 -6.37 1.11 5.15
CA MET A 357 -4.91 0.86 5.18
C MET A 357 -4.45 0.07 3.95
N GLY A 358 -3.37 0.54 3.30
CA GLY A 358 -2.70 -0.13 2.20
C GLY A 358 -1.24 0.31 2.12
N ALA A 359 -0.37 -0.34 2.90
CA ALA A 359 0.96 0.18 3.24
C ALA A 359 1.95 0.27 2.09
N ASP A 360 1.76 -0.51 1.04
CA ASP A 360 2.74 -0.62 -0.05
C ASP A 360 4.08 -1.20 0.46
N PHE A 361 4.00 -2.15 1.42
CA PHE A 361 5.18 -2.87 1.87
C PHE A 361 5.79 -3.69 0.73
N ASP A 362 7.11 -3.79 0.75
CA ASP A 362 7.95 -4.38 -0.30
C ASP A 362 7.98 -3.57 -1.61
N GLY A 363 7.02 -2.66 -1.87
CA GLY A 363 7.02 -1.67 -2.95
C GLY A 363 7.69 -0.34 -2.58
N GLY A 364 7.78 -0.06 -1.30
CA GLY A 364 8.41 1.16 -0.79
C GLY A 364 7.94 1.60 0.59
N GLY A 365 6.75 1.22 0.98
CA GLY A 365 6.12 1.59 2.25
C GLY A 365 7.01 1.34 3.45
N ALA A 366 7.23 2.36 4.27
CA ALA A 366 7.91 2.31 5.56
C ALA A 366 7.77 3.63 6.30
N LEU A 367 7.54 3.56 7.59
CA LEU A 367 7.61 4.68 8.53
C LEU A 367 8.70 4.43 9.57
N ALA A 368 9.12 5.47 10.27
CA ALA A 368 10.17 5.37 11.29
C ALA A 368 9.80 4.39 12.43
N ASP A 369 8.52 4.35 12.77
CA ASP A 369 7.90 3.59 13.86
C ASP A 369 6.84 2.59 13.36
N CYS A 370 6.76 2.36 12.04
CA CYS A 370 6.07 1.26 11.38
C CYS A 370 6.84 0.89 10.11
N PHE A 371 8.03 0.28 10.31
CA PHE A 371 8.98 -0.03 9.25
C PHE A 371 8.60 -1.30 8.47
N ASP A 372 7.97 -2.25 9.13
CA ASP A 372 7.46 -3.49 8.55
C ASP A 372 6.14 -3.92 9.22
N VAL A 373 5.55 -4.96 8.69
CA VAL A 373 4.24 -5.46 9.12
C VAL A 373 4.17 -5.83 10.61
N SER A 374 5.29 -6.14 11.27
CA SER A 374 5.30 -6.50 12.70
C SER A 374 4.97 -5.33 13.64
N GLN A 375 4.93 -4.11 13.11
CA GLN A 375 4.69 -2.88 13.88
C GLN A 375 3.31 -2.26 13.61
N TYR A 376 2.40 -2.97 12.95
CA TYR A 376 1.06 -2.46 12.62
C TYR A 376 0.21 -2.08 13.84
N GLU A 377 0.47 -2.66 15.00
CA GLU A 377 -0.20 -2.25 16.24
C GLU A 377 0.00 -0.75 16.52
N ASN A 378 1.13 -0.13 16.09
CA ASN A 378 1.41 1.29 16.28
C ASN A 378 0.39 2.19 15.57
N MET A 379 -0.14 1.76 14.41
CA MET A 379 -1.23 2.46 13.73
C MET A 379 -2.50 2.49 14.60
N THR A 380 -2.86 1.36 15.21
CA THR A 380 -4.02 1.28 16.11
C THR A 380 -3.81 2.11 17.38
N ILE A 381 -2.59 2.11 17.93
CA ILE A 381 -2.25 2.92 19.11
C ILE A 381 -2.50 4.40 18.82
N GLU A 382 -2.03 4.89 17.69
CA GLU A 382 -2.21 6.30 17.32
C GLU A 382 -3.69 6.63 17.03
N LEU A 383 -4.43 5.75 16.35
CA LEU A 383 -5.87 5.92 16.14
C LEU A 383 -6.62 6.03 17.49
N VAL A 384 -6.28 5.17 18.47
CA VAL A 384 -6.88 5.24 19.82
C VAL A 384 -6.50 6.54 20.52
N ARG A 385 -5.25 7.01 20.36
CA ARG A 385 -4.77 8.30 20.91
C ARG A 385 -5.54 9.48 20.33
N ARG A 386 -5.91 9.41 19.02
CA ARG A 386 -6.74 10.43 18.33
C ARG A 386 -8.24 10.31 18.66
N GLY A 387 -8.65 9.36 19.49
CA GLY A 387 -10.03 9.22 19.96
C GLY A 387 -10.95 8.41 19.03
N TYR A 388 -10.41 7.70 18.02
CA TYR A 388 -11.22 6.78 17.20
C TYR A 388 -11.84 5.70 18.06
N SER A 389 -13.12 5.43 17.83
CA SER A 389 -13.83 4.35 18.50
C SER A 389 -13.36 2.98 17.99
N LYS A 390 -13.60 1.92 18.77
CA LYS A 390 -13.36 0.55 18.31
C LYS A 390 -14.02 0.28 16.95
N LYS A 391 -15.25 0.74 16.75
CA LYS A 391 -16.00 0.55 15.50
C LYS A 391 -15.36 1.30 14.33
N ASP A 392 -14.83 2.49 14.54
CA ASP A 392 -14.12 3.25 13.51
C ASP A 392 -12.82 2.54 13.11
N ILE A 393 -12.08 2.01 14.08
CA ILE A 393 -10.84 1.27 13.86
C ILE A 393 -11.11 -0.04 13.09
N GLU A 394 -12.18 -0.77 13.42
CA GLU A 394 -12.62 -1.96 12.68
C GLU A 394 -13.01 -1.62 11.23
N LYS A 395 -13.62 -0.45 10.98
CA LYS A 395 -13.92 0.05 9.63
C LYS A 395 -12.63 0.35 8.85
N ILE A 396 -11.68 1.08 9.45
CA ILE A 396 -10.41 1.46 8.83
C ILE A 396 -9.59 0.20 8.47
N TRP A 397 -9.51 -0.79 9.36
CA TRP A 397 -8.70 -1.98 9.13
C TRP A 397 -9.23 -2.88 8.02
N SER A 398 -10.55 -3.14 7.97
CA SER A 398 -11.07 -4.05 6.94
C SER A 398 -12.50 -3.75 6.52
N GLY A 399 -13.33 -3.23 7.44
CA GLY A 399 -14.78 -3.12 7.24
C GLY A 399 -15.14 -2.33 5.99
N ASN A 400 -14.44 -1.23 5.72
CA ASN A 400 -14.71 -0.37 4.57
C ASN A 400 -14.31 -1.04 3.25
N PHE A 401 -13.16 -1.70 3.19
CA PHE A 401 -12.74 -2.41 1.99
C PHE A 401 -13.65 -3.62 1.71
N PHE A 402 -13.99 -4.39 2.73
CA PHE A 402 -14.91 -5.52 2.60
C PHE A 402 -16.31 -5.10 2.14
N ARG A 403 -16.78 -3.92 2.57
CA ARG A 403 -18.03 -3.32 2.05
C ARG A 403 -17.92 -3.10 0.53
N VAL A 404 -16.81 -2.55 0.05
CA VAL A 404 -16.58 -2.35 -1.39
C VAL A 404 -16.48 -3.68 -2.12
N MET A 405 -15.71 -4.66 -1.63
CA MET A 405 -15.63 -5.99 -2.23
C MET A 405 -17.03 -6.60 -2.46
N LYS A 406 -17.89 -6.55 -1.43
CA LYS A 406 -19.27 -7.05 -1.52
C LYS A 406 -20.12 -6.28 -2.51
N ALA A 407 -19.97 -4.96 -2.57
CA ALA A 407 -20.70 -4.13 -3.52
C ALA A 407 -20.30 -4.41 -4.97
N VAL A 408 -19.00 -4.61 -5.22
CA VAL A 408 -18.47 -4.95 -6.56
C VAL A 408 -18.93 -6.34 -6.98
N GLU A 409 -18.85 -7.34 -6.10
CA GLU A 409 -19.33 -8.70 -6.37
C GLU A 409 -20.86 -8.72 -6.66
N LYS A 410 -21.64 -7.97 -5.90
CA LYS A 410 -23.09 -7.84 -6.13
C LYS A 410 -23.41 -7.12 -7.44
N GLY A 411 -22.58 -6.17 -7.85
CA GLY A 411 -22.76 -5.35 -9.05
C GLY A 411 -22.28 -6.01 -10.34
N LYS A 412 -21.69 -7.20 -10.28
CA LYS A 412 -21.25 -7.92 -11.49
C LYS A 412 -22.45 -8.26 -12.38
N THR A 413 -22.29 -8.05 -13.68
CA THR A 413 -23.42 -8.06 -14.62
C THR A 413 -23.58 -9.37 -15.40
N GLY A 414 -22.92 -10.48 -14.98
CA GLY A 414 -23.11 -11.77 -15.62
C GLY A 414 -22.66 -11.81 -17.12
N GLU A 415 -22.84 -12.95 -17.78
CA GLU A 415 -22.32 -13.24 -19.11
C GLU A 415 -22.59 -12.16 -20.16
N VAL A 416 -21.52 -11.55 -20.69
CA VAL A 416 -21.56 -10.92 -22.01
C VAL A 416 -20.92 -11.91 -22.97
N SER A 417 -21.73 -12.48 -23.88
CA SER A 417 -21.25 -13.18 -25.06
C SER A 417 -20.29 -12.27 -25.83
N LEU A 418 -18.99 -12.55 -25.75
CA LEU A 418 -18.01 -11.98 -26.66
C LEU A 418 -18.35 -12.53 -28.08
N LYS A 419 -19.06 -11.71 -28.87
CA LYS A 419 -19.19 -11.91 -30.33
C LYS A 419 -18.06 -11.18 -31.03
#